data_edd2ea9aff37b1ee3f8db171d5db4006
#
_entry.id   edd2ea9aff37b1ee3f8db171d5db4006
#
_cell.length_a   1.000
_cell.length_b   1.000
_cell.length_c   1.000
_cell.angle_alpha   90.00
_cell.angle_beta   90.00
_cell.angle_gamma   90.00
#
_symmetry.space_group_name_H-M   'P 1'
#
loop_
_entity.id
_entity.type
_entity.pdbx_description
1 polymer ?
#
loop_
_entity_poly.entity_id
_entity_poly.type
_entity_poly.pdbx_seq_one_letter_code
_entity_poly.pdbx_strand_id
1 'polypeptide(L)'
;NAVILAHYYVDEDVQEVADYVGDSFYLSKVATKVDQDIIVFAGVEFMGESAKILNPEKKVLMPEPGADCPMAHMATKEEILKMREQYDDLAVVCYINSTAELKTYSDVCVTSSNAVKIVKNLPNKNIFFIPDQNLGRFVAKQVPEKNVILNKGFCPRHVAITEDMVVETKKKYPQAKLAAHPECTEEVLKYADYIGSTSGIIDYVVDTDCEEFIIATVDGVFGEIRKKAPGKKLYTFCLLYTSPSPRD
;
A
#
# COMPACT_ATOMS: atom_id res chain seq x y z
N ASN A 1 8.02 27.27 9.16
CA ASN A 1 8.96 26.36 8.53
C ASN A 1 8.39 24.91 8.59
N ALA A 2 7.72 24.45 7.55
CA ALA A 2 7.08 23.16 7.46
C ALA A 2 7.52 22.45 6.18
N VAL A 3 7.46 21.11 6.17
CA VAL A 3 7.61 20.25 4.99
C VAL A 3 6.28 19.59 4.67
N ILE A 4 5.93 19.51 3.40
CA ILE A 4 4.71 18.87 2.90
C ILE A 4 5.09 17.52 2.28
N LEU A 5 4.56 16.44 2.85
CA LEU A 5 4.70 15.07 2.34
C LEU A 5 3.37 14.64 1.76
N ALA A 6 3.33 14.18 0.51
CA ALA A 6 2.12 13.72 -0.15
C ALA A 6 2.24 12.27 -0.64
N HIS A 7 1.25 11.45 -0.32
CA HIS A 7 1.18 10.09 -0.84
C HIS A 7 0.73 10.10 -2.31
N TYR A 8 1.18 9.12 -3.11
CA TYR A 8 0.76 8.96 -4.52
C TYR A 8 -0.76 8.87 -4.72
N TYR A 9 -1.54 8.55 -3.67
CA TYR A 9 -2.99 8.36 -3.78
C TYR A 9 -3.81 9.64 -3.55
N VAL A 10 -3.18 10.78 -3.25
CA VAL A 10 -3.89 12.07 -3.22
C VAL A 10 -3.95 12.66 -4.63
N ASP A 11 -4.84 13.64 -4.82
CA ASP A 11 -5.02 14.33 -6.10
C ASP A 11 -3.72 14.94 -6.61
N GLU A 12 -3.57 15.01 -7.95
CA GLU A 12 -2.38 15.56 -8.60
C GLU A 12 -2.10 17.01 -8.15
N ASP A 13 -3.13 17.83 -7.97
CA ASP A 13 -3.00 19.22 -7.48
C ASP A 13 -2.37 19.28 -6.08
N VAL A 14 -2.66 18.31 -5.21
CA VAL A 14 -2.06 18.19 -3.88
C VAL A 14 -0.61 17.70 -3.98
N GLN A 15 -0.34 16.78 -4.91
CA GLN A 15 1.03 16.30 -5.17
C GLN A 15 1.93 17.42 -5.70
N GLU A 16 1.40 18.35 -6.52
CA GLU A 16 2.16 19.46 -7.11
C GLU A 16 2.67 20.48 -6.08
N VAL A 17 1.96 20.65 -4.96
CA VAL A 17 2.38 21.59 -3.90
C VAL A 17 3.22 20.93 -2.81
N ALA A 18 3.46 19.62 -2.90
CA ALA A 18 4.23 18.86 -1.92
C ALA A 18 5.74 18.98 -2.17
N ASP A 19 6.52 19.05 -1.09
CA ASP A 19 7.98 18.98 -1.16
C ASP A 19 8.48 17.59 -1.53
N TYR A 20 7.74 16.55 -1.09
CA TYR A 20 8.05 15.16 -1.39
C TYR A 20 6.79 14.37 -1.69
N VAL A 21 6.81 13.61 -2.77
CA VAL A 21 5.72 12.70 -3.18
C VAL A 21 6.26 11.27 -3.21
N GLY A 22 5.51 10.31 -2.66
CA GLY A 22 5.97 8.93 -2.61
C GLY A 22 4.95 7.94 -2.04
N ASP A 23 5.40 6.68 -1.90
CA ASP A 23 4.67 5.66 -1.15
C ASP A 23 4.90 5.79 0.37
N SER A 24 4.15 5.01 1.15
CA SER A 24 4.22 5.04 2.62
C SER A 24 5.63 4.77 3.16
N PHE A 25 6.42 3.89 2.52
CA PHE A 25 7.76 3.56 2.95
C PHE A 25 8.74 4.71 2.68
N TYR A 26 8.70 5.25 1.47
CA TYR A 26 9.54 6.39 1.09
C TYR A 26 9.26 7.60 1.98
N LEU A 27 7.98 7.96 2.15
CA LEU A 27 7.59 9.12 2.96
C LEU A 27 7.95 8.96 4.45
N SER A 28 7.84 7.74 4.99
CA SER A 28 8.29 7.44 6.35
C SER A 28 9.81 7.68 6.51
N LYS A 29 10.60 7.29 5.52
CA LYS A 29 12.05 7.55 5.51
C LYS A 29 12.38 9.03 5.35
N VAL A 30 11.65 9.75 4.51
CA VAL A 30 11.81 11.20 4.34
C VAL A 30 11.49 11.92 5.65
N ALA A 31 10.38 11.57 6.30
CA ALA A 31 9.96 12.18 7.57
C ALA A 31 11.06 12.16 8.64
N THR A 32 11.90 11.11 8.68
CA THR A 32 13.02 11.01 9.64
C THR A 32 14.25 11.81 9.25
N LYS A 33 14.32 12.35 8.03
CA LYS A 33 15.52 13.03 7.49
C LYS A 33 15.36 14.53 7.30
N VAL A 34 14.11 15.00 7.27
CA VAL A 34 13.84 16.45 7.10
C VAL A 34 14.14 17.20 8.40
N ASP A 35 14.67 18.41 8.27
CA ASP A 35 15.08 19.24 9.42
C ASP A 35 13.91 20.07 9.99
N GLN A 36 12.78 20.15 9.27
CA GLN A 36 11.63 20.95 9.69
C GLN A 36 10.95 20.35 10.92
N ASP A 37 10.53 21.22 11.85
CA ASP A 37 9.81 20.83 13.07
C ASP A 37 8.34 20.46 12.80
N ILE A 38 7.80 20.88 11.65
CA ILE A 38 6.41 20.65 11.27
C ILE A 38 6.37 19.83 9.98
N ILE A 39 5.68 18.71 10.03
CA ILE A 39 5.35 17.86 8.88
C ILE A 39 3.86 18.01 8.58
N VAL A 40 3.52 18.48 7.39
CA VAL A 40 2.15 18.41 6.86
C VAL A 40 2.06 17.14 6.01
N PHE A 41 1.25 16.17 6.44
CA PHE A 41 1.15 14.89 5.77
C PHE A 41 -0.18 14.78 5.00
N ALA A 42 -0.13 14.93 3.69
CA ALA A 42 -1.25 14.70 2.79
C ALA A 42 -1.34 13.20 2.44
N GLY A 43 -2.22 12.51 3.14
CA GLY A 43 -2.44 11.08 3.07
C GLY A 43 -3.53 10.66 4.06
N VAL A 44 -3.59 9.38 4.40
CA VAL A 44 -4.55 8.84 5.36
C VAL A 44 -3.96 8.76 6.78
N GLU A 45 -4.82 8.67 7.79
CA GLU A 45 -4.50 8.83 9.21
C GLU A 45 -3.30 7.99 9.67
N PHE A 46 -3.26 6.67 9.35
CA PHE A 46 -2.17 5.79 9.77
C PHE A 46 -0.78 6.24 9.27
N MET A 47 -0.71 7.01 8.18
CA MET A 47 0.54 7.55 7.66
C MET A 47 1.04 8.71 8.52
N GLY A 48 0.12 9.60 8.93
CA GLY A 48 0.40 10.68 9.89
C GLY A 48 0.82 10.13 11.26
N GLU A 49 0.11 9.11 11.76
CA GLU A 49 0.49 8.37 12.98
C GLU A 49 1.90 7.79 12.87
N SER A 50 2.22 7.13 11.75
CA SER A 50 3.54 6.54 11.51
C SER A 50 4.63 7.61 11.47
N ALA A 51 4.38 8.74 10.81
CA ALA A 51 5.30 9.87 10.81
C ALA A 51 5.51 10.43 12.22
N LYS A 52 4.45 10.50 13.03
CA LYS A 52 4.54 10.95 14.43
C LYS A 52 5.30 9.98 15.32
N ILE A 53 5.07 8.67 15.19
CA ILE A 53 5.80 7.63 15.94
C ILE A 53 7.30 7.71 15.66
N LEU A 54 7.69 7.92 14.40
CA LEU A 54 9.09 8.01 13.99
C LEU A 54 9.75 9.36 14.35
N ASN A 55 8.95 10.38 14.65
CA ASN A 55 9.42 11.75 14.94
C ASN A 55 8.62 12.32 16.14
N PRO A 56 8.81 11.78 17.34
CA PRO A 56 8.00 12.15 18.51
C PRO A 56 8.13 13.64 18.91
N GLU A 57 9.23 14.29 18.56
CA GLU A 57 9.50 15.70 18.81
C GLU A 57 8.82 16.64 17.78
N LYS A 58 8.56 16.16 16.55
CA LYS A 58 7.99 16.99 15.48
C LYS A 58 6.46 17.09 15.60
N LYS A 59 5.92 18.17 15.08
CA LYS A 59 4.48 18.36 14.94
C LYS A 59 4.04 17.78 13.57
N VAL A 60 3.17 16.77 13.60
CA VAL A 60 2.56 16.21 12.39
C VAL A 60 1.14 16.71 12.26
N LEU A 61 0.82 17.30 11.11
CA LEU A 61 -0.49 17.85 10.79
C LEU A 61 -1.09 17.08 9.63
N MET A 62 -2.35 16.66 9.77
CA MET A 62 -3.16 16.08 8.71
C MET A 62 -4.11 17.16 8.18
N PRO A 63 -4.03 17.56 6.89
CA PRO A 63 -4.90 18.60 6.33
C PRO A 63 -6.38 18.22 6.33
N GLU A 64 -6.68 16.91 6.15
CA GLU A 64 -8.04 16.37 6.16
C GLU A 64 -8.18 15.37 7.32
N PRO A 65 -8.85 15.75 8.41
CA PRO A 65 -9.01 14.89 9.59
C PRO A 65 -9.84 13.63 9.34
N GLY A 66 -10.67 13.62 8.29
CA GLY A 66 -11.49 12.48 7.91
C GLY A 66 -10.81 11.52 6.92
N ALA A 67 -9.58 11.80 6.51
CA ALA A 67 -8.83 10.94 5.59
C ALA A 67 -8.36 9.67 6.31
N ASP A 68 -9.12 8.59 6.17
CA ASP A 68 -8.86 7.32 6.82
C ASP A 68 -8.84 6.16 5.83
N CYS A 69 -8.26 5.04 6.25
CA CYS A 69 -8.20 3.80 5.49
C CYS A 69 -9.06 2.73 6.20
N PRO A 70 -10.19 2.30 5.62
CA PRO A 70 -11.03 1.28 6.25
C PRO A 70 -10.28 -0.01 6.60
N MET A 71 -9.27 -0.39 5.82
CA MET A 71 -8.45 -1.58 6.10
C MET A 71 -7.68 -1.45 7.43
N ALA A 72 -7.30 -0.24 7.85
CA ALA A 72 -6.55 -0.04 9.08
C ALA A 72 -7.30 -0.52 10.34
N HIS A 73 -8.63 -0.64 10.24
CA HIS A 73 -9.51 -1.08 11.32
C HIS A 73 -9.99 -2.53 11.17
N MET A 74 -9.47 -3.30 10.19
CA MET A 74 -9.91 -4.67 9.92
C MET A 74 -9.14 -5.76 10.68
N ALA A 75 -8.28 -5.40 11.61
CA ALA A 75 -7.68 -6.30 12.59
C ALA A 75 -7.93 -5.74 13.99
N THR A 76 -7.94 -6.61 15.00
CA THR A 76 -8.20 -6.22 16.39
C THR A 76 -7.10 -6.74 17.31
N LYS A 77 -6.94 -6.05 18.44
CA LYS A 77 -6.07 -6.48 19.54
C LYS A 77 -6.43 -7.88 20.04
N GLU A 78 -7.72 -8.17 20.16
CA GLU A 78 -8.24 -9.44 20.65
C GLU A 78 -7.83 -10.58 19.74
N GLU A 79 -7.86 -10.38 18.42
CA GLU A 79 -7.39 -11.38 17.44
C GLU A 79 -5.88 -11.64 17.60
N ILE A 80 -5.08 -10.58 17.79
CA ILE A 80 -3.63 -10.71 18.02
C ILE A 80 -3.36 -11.51 19.30
N LEU A 81 -4.00 -11.17 20.42
CA LEU A 81 -3.81 -11.86 21.69
C LEU A 81 -4.21 -13.32 21.60
N LYS A 82 -5.36 -13.63 20.96
CA LYS A 82 -5.81 -15.00 20.71
C LYS A 82 -4.79 -15.80 19.88
N MET A 83 -4.18 -15.21 18.87
CA MET A 83 -3.15 -15.88 18.07
C MET A 83 -1.89 -16.14 18.88
N ARG A 84 -1.49 -15.23 19.77
CA ARG A 84 -0.36 -15.43 20.67
C ARG A 84 -0.59 -16.56 21.69
N GLU A 85 -1.84 -16.80 22.09
CA GLU A 85 -2.20 -17.97 22.94
C GLU A 85 -2.15 -19.29 22.18
N GLN A 86 -2.34 -19.29 20.86
CA GLN A 86 -2.36 -20.51 20.04
C GLN A 86 -0.99 -20.96 19.54
N TYR A 87 -0.03 -20.04 19.44
CA TYR A 87 1.28 -20.32 18.85
C TYR A 87 2.40 -19.74 19.72
N ASP A 88 3.23 -20.59 20.34
CA ASP A 88 4.36 -20.16 21.17
C ASP A 88 5.43 -19.40 20.36
N ASP A 89 5.66 -19.80 19.11
CA ASP A 89 6.60 -19.17 18.17
C ASP A 89 5.83 -18.34 17.13
N LEU A 90 5.21 -17.24 17.56
CA LEU A 90 4.47 -16.33 16.69
C LEU A 90 5.17 -14.99 16.55
N ALA A 91 5.34 -14.53 15.30
CA ALA A 91 5.58 -13.13 15.00
C ALA A 91 4.32 -12.51 14.38
N VAL A 92 3.87 -11.39 14.94
CA VAL A 92 2.79 -10.58 14.38
C VAL A 92 3.41 -9.55 13.43
N VAL A 93 3.15 -9.73 12.15
CA VAL A 93 3.62 -8.85 11.08
C VAL A 93 2.50 -7.91 10.70
N CYS A 94 2.67 -6.65 11.03
CA CYS A 94 1.70 -5.61 10.81
C CYS A 94 2.00 -4.85 9.51
N TYR A 95 1.11 -4.94 8.53
CA TYR A 95 1.16 -4.03 7.40
C TYR A 95 0.89 -2.61 7.88
N ILE A 96 1.68 -1.65 7.41
CA ILE A 96 1.66 -0.25 7.88
C ILE A 96 0.27 0.38 7.84
N ASN A 97 -0.63 -0.11 6.98
CA ASN A 97 -2.02 0.30 6.86
C ASN A 97 -2.84 -0.23 8.06
N SER A 98 -2.45 0.17 9.24
CA SER A 98 -3.00 -0.22 10.53
C SER A 98 -2.89 0.96 11.50
N THR A 99 -3.74 1.00 12.52
CA THR A 99 -3.71 2.05 13.55
C THR A 99 -2.43 1.98 14.39
N ALA A 100 -2.06 3.10 15.01
CA ALA A 100 -0.94 3.14 15.96
C ALA A 100 -1.13 2.15 17.10
N GLU A 101 -2.37 1.95 17.57
CA GLU A 101 -2.69 0.97 18.61
C GLU A 101 -2.29 -0.45 18.18
N LEU A 102 -2.71 -0.91 16.99
CA LEU A 102 -2.37 -2.26 16.50
C LEU A 102 -0.85 -2.46 16.35
N LYS A 103 -0.13 -1.41 15.95
CA LYS A 103 1.33 -1.46 15.86
C LYS A 103 2.00 -1.74 17.19
N THR A 104 1.39 -1.33 18.34
CA THR A 104 1.94 -1.61 19.69
C THR A 104 1.85 -3.09 20.08
N TYR A 105 0.94 -3.86 19.47
CA TYR A 105 0.78 -5.30 19.69
C TYR A 105 1.53 -6.16 18.69
N SER A 106 2.22 -5.53 17.74
CA SER A 106 2.92 -6.20 16.63
C SER A 106 4.42 -6.28 16.88
N ASP A 107 5.07 -7.30 16.31
CA ASP A 107 6.53 -7.49 16.46
C ASP A 107 7.30 -6.71 15.40
N VAL A 108 6.71 -6.50 14.23
CA VAL A 108 7.30 -5.73 13.13
C VAL A 108 6.24 -5.11 12.23
N CYS A 109 6.52 -3.90 11.75
CA CYS A 109 5.73 -3.25 10.73
C CYS A 109 6.39 -3.39 9.36
N VAL A 110 5.57 -3.63 8.33
CA VAL A 110 6.02 -3.82 6.94
C VAL A 110 5.21 -2.95 5.98
N THR A 111 5.77 -2.74 4.81
CA THR A 111 5.05 -2.18 3.65
C THR A 111 5.00 -3.22 2.53
N SER A 112 4.18 -3.01 1.49
CA SER A 112 4.16 -3.90 0.32
C SER A 112 5.52 -4.06 -0.36
N SER A 113 6.41 -3.06 -0.24
CA SER A 113 7.75 -3.10 -0.83
C SER A 113 8.76 -3.96 -0.08
N ASN A 114 8.58 -4.20 1.23
CA ASN A 114 9.57 -4.87 2.06
C ASN A 114 9.05 -6.12 2.81
N ALA A 115 7.74 -6.38 2.76
CA ALA A 115 7.09 -7.46 3.52
C ALA A 115 7.75 -8.83 3.31
N VAL A 116 7.95 -9.24 2.05
CA VAL A 116 8.58 -10.53 1.72
C VAL A 116 9.97 -10.64 2.33
N LYS A 117 10.80 -9.58 2.16
CA LYS A 117 12.17 -9.56 2.69
C LYS A 117 12.19 -9.66 4.21
N ILE A 118 11.32 -8.93 4.89
CA ILE A 118 11.26 -8.91 6.36
C ILE A 118 10.78 -10.27 6.86
N VAL A 119 9.64 -10.78 6.37
CA VAL A 119 9.08 -12.07 6.80
C VAL A 119 10.06 -13.22 6.61
N LYS A 120 10.76 -13.25 5.47
CA LYS A 120 11.79 -14.27 5.19
C LYS A 120 12.90 -14.30 6.23
N ASN A 121 13.27 -13.14 6.79
CA ASN A 121 14.38 -13.01 7.74
C ASN A 121 13.94 -13.09 9.22
N LEU A 122 12.64 -13.15 9.52
CA LEU A 122 12.18 -13.39 10.89
C LEU A 122 12.60 -14.80 11.36
N PRO A 123 13.04 -14.96 12.61
CA PRO A 123 13.37 -16.29 13.14
C PRO A 123 12.14 -17.18 13.29
N ASN A 124 10.98 -16.60 13.57
CA ASN A 124 9.73 -17.30 13.84
C ASN A 124 9.25 -18.11 12.63
N LYS A 125 8.72 -19.29 12.90
CA LYS A 125 8.08 -20.14 11.89
C LYS A 125 6.62 -19.69 11.62
N ASN A 126 5.90 -19.32 12.68
CA ASN A 126 4.52 -18.88 12.60
C ASN A 126 4.47 -17.37 12.47
N ILE A 127 3.75 -16.89 11.45
CA ILE A 127 3.61 -15.48 11.12
C ILE A 127 2.12 -15.15 11.08
N PHE A 128 1.64 -14.28 11.95
CA PHE A 128 0.30 -13.72 11.83
C PHE A 128 0.39 -12.40 11.06
N PHE A 129 -0.09 -12.42 9.83
CA PHE A 129 -0.04 -11.25 8.94
C PHE A 129 -1.35 -10.47 9.01
N ILE A 130 -1.27 -9.21 9.42
CA ILE A 130 -2.41 -8.30 9.58
C ILE A 130 -2.18 -6.99 8.82
N PRO A 131 -3.24 -6.22 8.44
CA PRO A 131 -4.63 -6.66 8.36
C PRO A 131 -4.98 -7.32 7.03
N ASP A 132 -4.23 -7.09 5.94
CA ASP A 132 -4.56 -7.44 4.56
C ASP A 132 -4.26 -8.91 4.23
N GLN A 133 -5.33 -9.67 3.94
CA GLN A 133 -5.21 -11.09 3.58
C GLN A 133 -4.57 -11.31 2.21
N ASN A 134 -4.75 -10.41 1.26
CA ASN A 134 -4.25 -10.58 -0.11
C ASN A 134 -2.74 -10.35 -0.15
N LEU A 135 -2.27 -9.25 0.44
CA LEU A 135 -0.83 -9.04 0.62
C LEU A 135 -0.20 -10.16 1.44
N GLY A 136 -0.85 -10.58 2.54
CA GLY A 136 -0.39 -11.71 3.36
C GLY A 136 -0.28 -13.01 2.56
N ARG A 137 -1.25 -13.31 1.69
CA ARG A 137 -1.24 -14.47 0.79
C ARG A 137 -0.12 -14.36 -0.25
N PHE A 138 0.08 -13.19 -0.82
CA PHE A 138 1.21 -12.94 -1.72
C PHE A 138 2.55 -13.21 -1.02
N VAL A 139 2.72 -12.71 0.21
CA VAL A 139 3.91 -12.97 1.03
C VAL A 139 4.07 -14.47 1.30
N ALA A 140 3.00 -15.16 1.71
CA ALA A 140 3.01 -16.60 2.01
C ALA A 140 3.54 -17.44 0.84
N LYS A 141 3.17 -17.09 -0.40
CA LYS A 141 3.66 -17.77 -1.61
C LYS A 141 5.16 -17.59 -1.85
N GLN A 142 5.74 -16.49 -1.36
CA GLN A 142 7.16 -16.18 -1.51
C GLN A 142 8.04 -16.76 -0.39
N VAL A 143 7.41 -17.21 0.70
CA VAL A 143 8.10 -17.77 1.88
C VAL A 143 7.44 -19.11 2.31
N PRO A 144 7.47 -20.13 1.45
CA PRO A 144 6.76 -21.40 1.68
C PRO A 144 7.28 -22.17 2.92
N GLU A 145 8.45 -21.81 3.43
CA GLU A 145 9.04 -22.36 4.66
C GLU A 145 8.36 -21.82 5.94
N LYS A 146 7.59 -20.74 5.84
CA LYS A 146 6.87 -20.12 6.95
C LYS A 146 5.39 -20.57 6.96
N ASN A 147 4.81 -20.66 8.14
CA ASN A 147 3.38 -20.82 8.32
C ASN A 147 2.74 -19.43 8.47
N VAL A 148 2.29 -18.85 7.36
CA VAL A 148 1.67 -17.53 7.36
C VAL A 148 0.16 -17.66 7.59
N ILE A 149 -0.27 -17.19 8.74
CA ILE A 149 -1.67 -17.13 9.17
C ILE A 149 -2.22 -15.77 8.74
N LEU A 150 -3.31 -15.76 7.99
CA LEU A 150 -3.88 -14.54 7.42
C LEU A 150 -5.00 -13.99 8.30
N ASN A 151 -4.99 -12.69 8.52
CA ASN A 151 -6.18 -11.97 8.97
C ASN A 151 -7.22 -11.94 7.84
N LYS A 152 -8.45 -11.47 8.13
CA LYS A 152 -9.55 -11.42 7.16
C LYS A 152 -9.72 -10.04 6.51
N GLY A 153 -8.92 -9.05 6.90
CA GLY A 153 -8.97 -7.70 6.33
C GLY A 153 -8.52 -7.67 4.86
N PHE A 154 -8.88 -6.62 4.17
CA PHE A 154 -8.57 -6.42 2.76
C PHE A 154 -8.66 -4.94 2.37
N CYS A 155 -8.05 -4.57 1.26
CA CYS A 155 -8.19 -3.23 0.69
C CYS A 155 -9.46 -3.16 -0.18
N PRO A 156 -10.50 -2.37 0.20
CA PRO A 156 -11.73 -2.27 -0.59
C PRO A 156 -11.49 -1.79 -2.03
N ARG A 157 -10.50 -0.92 -2.25
CA ARG A 157 -10.15 -0.39 -3.56
C ARG A 157 -9.60 -1.47 -4.49
N HIS A 158 -8.68 -2.31 -3.99
CA HIS A 158 -8.05 -3.35 -4.80
C HIS A 158 -8.97 -4.56 -5.01
N VAL A 159 -9.80 -4.91 -4.01
CA VAL A 159 -10.78 -5.99 -4.13
C VAL A 159 -11.93 -5.63 -5.09
N ALA A 160 -12.23 -4.34 -5.27
CA ALA A 160 -13.20 -3.88 -6.25
C ALA A 160 -12.77 -4.14 -7.72
N ILE A 161 -11.48 -4.37 -7.98
CA ILE A 161 -10.99 -4.83 -9.27
C ILE A 161 -11.30 -6.31 -9.38
N THR A 162 -12.17 -6.69 -10.33
CA THR A 162 -12.60 -8.07 -10.53
C THR A 162 -11.86 -8.76 -11.67
N GLU A 163 -11.89 -10.09 -11.69
CA GLU A 163 -11.36 -10.88 -12.79
C GLU A 163 -12.00 -10.51 -14.13
N ASP A 164 -13.33 -10.32 -14.15
CA ASP A 164 -14.08 -9.96 -15.38
C ASP A 164 -13.58 -8.63 -15.95
N MET A 165 -13.37 -7.62 -15.09
CA MET A 165 -12.80 -6.33 -15.51
C MET A 165 -11.40 -6.52 -16.14
N VAL A 166 -10.56 -7.36 -15.57
CA VAL A 166 -9.24 -7.65 -16.11
C VAL A 166 -9.35 -8.31 -17.49
N VAL A 167 -10.17 -9.35 -17.61
CA VAL A 167 -10.38 -10.07 -18.87
C VAL A 167 -10.92 -9.16 -19.96
N GLU A 168 -11.92 -8.33 -19.66
CA GLU A 168 -12.48 -7.36 -20.61
C GLU A 168 -11.46 -6.31 -21.05
N THR A 169 -10.70 -5.76 -20.08
CA THR A 169 -9.68 -4.76 -20.36
C THR A 169 -8.54 -5.33 -21.19
N LYS A 170 -8.07 -6.55 -20.89
CA LYS A 170 -7.04 -7.24 -21.69
C LYS A 170 -7.54 -7.59 -23.10
N LYS A 171 -8.83 -7.89 -23.30
CA LYS A 171 -9.41 -8.05 -24.65
C LYS A 171 -9.38 -6.75 -25.44
N LYS A 172 -9.66 -5.62 -24.77
CA LYS A 172 -9.65 -4.28 -25.40
C LYS A 172 -8.23 -3.80 -25.72
N TYR A 173 -7.26 -4.15 -24.86
CA TYR A 173 -5.87 -3.74 -24.99
C TYR A 173 -4.94 -4.97 -24.93
N PRO A 174 -4.94 -5.83 -25.98
CA PRO A 174 -4.27 -7.14 -25.92
C PRO A 174 -2.73 -7.06 -25.84
N GLN A 175 -2.14 -5.93 -26.21
CA GLN A 175 -0.69 -5.71 -26.13
C GLN A 175 -0.24 -5.10 -24.79
N ALA A 176 -1.20 -4.59 -23.99
CA ALA A 176 -0.88 -3.94 -22.74
C ALA A 176 -0.46 -4.95 -21.66
N LYS A 177 0.62 -4.66 -20.97
CA LYS A 177 1.07 -5.41 -19.80
C LYS A 177 0.27 -5.00 -18.57
N LEU A 178 -0.11 -5.97 -17.73
CA LEU A 178 -0.81 -5.73 -16.48
C LEU A 178 0.17 -5.64 -15.32
N ALA A 179 0.24 -4.49 -14.68
CA ALA A 179 0.96 -4.29 -13.42
C ALA A 179 -0.04 -4.15 -12.27
N ALA A 180 0.09 -5.00 -11.24
CA ALA A 180 -0.88 -5.12 -10.17
C ALA A 180 -0.24 -4.97 -8.77
N HIS A 181 -0.99 -4.34 -7.86
CA HIS A 181 -0.62 -4.30 -6.45
C HIS A 181 -0.98 -5.62 -5.76
N PRO A 182 -0.16 -6.14 -4.83
CA PRO A 182 -0.43 -7.42 -4.15
C PRO A 182 -1.66 -7.43 -3.22
N GLU A 183 -2.30 -6.28 -2.99
CA GLU A 183 -3.62 -6.18 -2.34
C GLU A 183 -4.78 -6.61 -3.25
N CYS A 184 -4.55 -6.79 -4.56
CA CYS A 184 -5.52 -7.38 -5.46
C CYS A 184 -5.75 -8.85 -5.13
N THR A 185 -6.93 -9.37 -5.50
CA THR A 185 -7.27 -10.79 -5.30
C THR A 185 -6.42 -11.72 -6.17
N GLU A 186 -6.31 -13.00 -5.82
CA GLU A 186 -5.55 -13.98 -6.62
C GLU A 186 -6.09 -14.12 -8.05
N GLU A 187 -7.41 -13.99 -8.21
CA GLU A 187 -8.09 -14.03 -9.51
C GLU A 187 -7.60 -12.92 -10.45
N VAL A 188 -7.24 -11.76 -9.90
CA VAL A 188 -6.65 -10.64 -10.63
C VAL A 188 -5.15 -10.87 -10.85
N LEU A 189 -4.44 -11.24 -9.78
CA LEU A 189 -2.98 -11.38 -9.81
C LEU A 189 -2.48 -12.45 -10.78
N LYS A 190 -3.27 -13.49 -11.08
CA LYS A 190 -2.90 -14.53 -12.06
C LYS A 190 -2.72 -14.02 -13.49
N TYR A 191 -3.29 -12.84 -13.81
CA TYR A 191 -3.14 -12.20 -15.12
C TYR A 191 -2.01 -11.16 -15.17
N ALA A 192 -1.42 -10.84 -14.01
CA ALA A 192 -0.43 -9.79 -13.92
C ALA A 192 0.92 -10.21 -14.53
N ASP A 193 1.48 -9.34 -15.35
CA ASP A 193 2.85 -9.45 -15.87
C ASP A 193 3.86 -8.98 -14.80
N TYR A 194 3.40 -8.12 -13.88
CA TYR A 194 4.17 -7.66 -12.73
C TYR A 194 3.28 -7.50 -11.49
N ILE A 195 3.78 -7.95 -10.34
CA ILE A 195 3.13 -7.76 -9.04
C ILE A 195 4.14 -7.08 -8.10
N GLY A 196 3.77 -5.92 -7.57
CA GLY A 196 4.66 -5.19 -6.67
C GLY A 196 4.01 -4.00 -5.99
N SER A 197 4.79 -3.33 -5.14
CA SER A 197 4.36 -2.10 -4.46
C SER A 197 4.08 -0.97 -5.44
N THR A 198 3.47 0.11 -4.95
CA THR A 198 3.18 1.30 -5.76
C THR A 198 4.42 1.85 -6.46
N SER A 199 5.54 2.04 -5.74
CA SER A 199 6.81 2.44 -6.35
C SER A 199 7.34 1.40 -7.34
N GLY A 200 7.24 0.11 -6.99
CA GLY A 200 7.65 -0.97 -7.89
C GLY A 200 6.84 -1.01 -9.20
N ILE A 201 5.54 -0.72 -9.16
CA ILE A 201 4.70 -0.58 -10.36
C ILE A 201 5.19 0.58 -11.23
N ILE A 202 5.46 1.73 -10.61
CA ILE A 202 5.99 2.91 -11.32
C ILE A 202 7.32 2.55 -12.00
N ASP A 203 8.26 1.97 -11.28
CA ASP A 203 9.57 1.58 -11.79
C ASP A 203 9.44 0.54 -12.93
N TYR A 204 8.58 -0.47 -12.75
CA TYR A 204 8.31 -1.46 -13.80
C TYR A 204 7.80 -0.84 -15.10
N VAL A 205 6.87 0.12 -15.02
CA VAL A 205 6.35 0.83 -16.20
C VAL A 205 7.43 1.69 -16.86
N VAL A 206 8.26 2.36 -16.06
CA VAL A 206 9.35 3.22 -16.55
C VAL A 206 10.43 2.39 -17.26
N ASP A 207 10.85 1.29 -16.65
CA ASP A 207 12.01 0.50 -17.09
C ASP A 207 11.67 -0.52 -18.18
N THR A 208 10.39 -0.83 -18.40
CA THR A 208 9.98 -1.81 -19.41
C THR A 208 9.82 -1.17 -20.79
N ASP A 209 10.30 -1.79 -21.85
CA ASP A 209 10.17 -1.28 -23.24
C ASP A 209 8.72 -1.30 -23.78
N CYS A 210 7.78 -1.95 -23.09
CA CYS A 210 6.36 -1.94 -23.48
C CYS A 210 5.79 -0.51 -23.44
N GLU A 211 4.94 -0.16 -24.42
CA GLU A 211 4.34 1.17 -24.54
C GLU A 211 2.97 1.29 -23.85
N GLU A 212 2.31 0.17 -23.58
CA GLU A 212 0.93 0.13 -23.10
C GLU A 212 0.82 -0.67 -21.81
N PHE A 213 0.19 -0.11 -20.78
CA PHE A 213 0.03 -0.76 -19.48
C PHE A 213 -1.38 -0.64 -18.94
N ILE A 214 -1.88 -1.72 -18.37
CA ILE A 214 -3.06 -1.76 -17.52
C ILE A 214 -2.57 -1.71 -16.07
N ILE A 215 -3.07 -0.77 -15.29
CA ILE A 215 -2.62 -0.55 -13.92
C ILE A 215 -3.72 -0.97 -12.94
N ALA A 216 -3.45 -2.04 -12.19
CA ALA A 216 -4.33 -2.57 -11.16
C ALA A 216 -3.90 -2.07 -9.77
N THR A 217 -4.01 -0.77 -9.59
CA THR A 217 -3.89 -0.06 -8.30
C THR A 217 -4.63 1.28 -8.39
N VAL A 218 -4.55 2.11 -7.36
CA VAL A 218 -5.19 3.43 -7.32
C VAL A 218 -4.58 4.35 -8.38
N ASP A 219 -5.41 5.08 -9.10
CA ASP A 219 -5.06 5.91 -10.26
C ASP A 219 -4.15 7.12 -9.96
N GLY A 220 -4.04 7.54 -8.70
CA GLY A 220 -3.11 8.60 -8.28
C GLY A 220 -1.64 8.37 -8.66
N VAL A 221 -1.25 7.14 -9.04
CA VAL A 221 0.10 6.83 -9.56
C VAL A 221 0.32 7.34 -10.99
N PHE A 222 -0.74 7.67 -11.73
CA PHE A 222 -0.64 8.02 -13.14
C PHE A 222 0.12 9.31 -13.36
N GLY A 223 -0.06 10.30 -12.48
CA GLY A 223 0.68 11.57 -12.54
C GLY A 223 2.19 11.34 -12.50
N GLU A 224 2.66 10.52 -11.59
CA GLU A 224 4.07 10.19 -11.45
C GLU A 224 4.61 9.37 -12.64
N ILE A 225 3.84 8.40 -13.13
CA ILE A 225 4.23 7.62 -14.33
C ILE A 225 4.34 8.54 -15.54
N ARG A 226 3.37 9.45 -15.76
CA ARG A 226 3.40 10.40 -16.89
C ARG A 226 4.61 11.33 -16.83
N LYS A 227 5.00 11.76 -15.62
CA LYS A 227 6.21 12.59 -15.42
C LYS A 227 7.48 11.83 -15.78
N LYS A 228 7.61 10.56 -15.36
CA LYS A 228 8.82 9.75 -15.58
C LYS A 228 8.89 9.07 -16.95
N ALA A 229 7.74 8.72 -17.53
CA ALA A 229 7.62 8.00 -18.79
C ALA A 229 6.51 8.61 -19.69
N PRO A 230 6.68 9.82 -20.23
CA PRO A 230 5.63 10.60 -20.89
C PRO A 230 5.11 10.00 -22.21
N GLY A 231 5.70 8.93 -22.71
CA GLY A 231 5.21 8.23 -23.93
C GLY A 231 4.34 7.01 -23.66
N LYS A 232 4.22 6.57 -22.41
CA LYS A 232 3.49 5.36 -22.07
C LYS A 232 1.98 5.58 -22.05
N LYS A 233 1.22 4.65 -22.62
CA LYS A 233 -0.25 4.63 -22.55
C LYS A 233 -0.69 3.84 -21.33
N LEU A 234 -1.48 4.48 -20.48
CA LEU A 234 -1.94 3.91 -19.22
C LEU A 234 -3.44 3.69 -19.26
N TYR A 235 -3.86 2.50 -18.91
CA TYR A 235 -5.26 2.10 -18.80
C TYR A 235 -5.56 1.68 -17.36
N THR A 236 -6.75 2.02 -16.89
CA THR A 236 -7.27 1.56 -15.60
C THR A 236 -8.64 0.91 -15.79
N PHE A 237 -9.12 0.29 -14.74
CA PHE A 237 -10.46 -0.27 -14.70
C PHE A 237 -11.45 0.87 -14.43
N CYS A 238 -12.55 0.91 -15.19
CA CYS A 238 -13.64 1.85 -14.93
C CYS A 238 -14.34 1.41 -13.63
N LEU A 239 -13.79 1.77 -12.50
CA LEU A 239 -14.46 1.66 -11.22
C LEU A 239 -15.48 2.81 -11.19
N LEU A 240 -16.77 2.50 -11.31
CA LEU A 240 -17.89 3.43 -11.14
C LEU A 240 -17.99 3.97 -9.69
N TYR A 241 -16.97 3.74 -8.86
CA TYR A 241 -16.81 4.26 -7.52
C TYR A 241 -15.72 5.33 -7.53
N THR A 242 -16.08 6.52 -7.93
CA THR A 242 -15.45 7.70 -7.35
C THR A 242 -15.79 7.65 -5.85
N SER A 243 -14.77 7.68 -4.99
CA SER A 243 -15.00 8.08 -3.60
C SER A 243 -15.82 9.36 -3.64
N PRO A 244 -16.92 9.51 -2.88
CA PRO A 244 -17.61 10.78 -2.85
C PRO A 244 -16.57 11.83 -2.48
N SER A 245 -16.28 12.71 -3.43
CA SER A 245 -15.54 13.92 -3.13
C SER A 245 -16.38 14.70 -2.12
N PRO A 246 -15.79 15.34 -1.13
CA PRO A 246 -16.53 16.23 -0.22
C PRO A 246 -17.19 17.42 -0.95
N ARG A 247 -17.20 17.44 -2.27
CA ARG A 247 -17.76 18.50 -3.13
C ARG A 247 -19.02 18.10 -3.91
N ASP A 248 -19.55 16.89 -3.74
CA ASP A 248 -20.85 16.47 -4.34
C ASP A 248 -21.95 16.47 -3.29
#